data_1a56054dd66f5014f4d09af4d7fda90c
#
_entry.id   1a56054dd66f5014f4d09af4d7fda90c
#
_cell.length_a   1.000
_cell.length_b   1.000
_cell.length_c   1.000
_cell.angle_alpha   90.00
_cell.angle_beta   90.00
_cell.angle_gamma   90.00
#
_symmetry.space_group_name_H-M   'P 1'
#
loop_
_entity.id
_entity.type
_entity.pdbx_description
1 polymer ?
#
loop_
_entity_poly.entity_id
_entity_poly.type
_entity_poly.pdbx_seq_one_letter_code
_entity_poly.pdbx_strand_id
1 'polypeptide(L)'
;RPGSRSLATPEGIEWKALFTLCDEVSGPADDAGPAGTPVVLLGTTLAFDAWLDRLMASDMSWRLPAGSLLMDTGGAKGREGLDRDAVFGRLLPRLGLDPSHLVNEFGMTELLSQRYGRGTGRPTLTGPPWLRTLVVDPVSLEPRPDGSEGILCHFDLANLGSVMGVLTEDRGIRIGAGIRLLGRTPGAPPRGCSLATSELLRATETG
;
A
#
# COMPACT_ATOMS: atom_id res chain seq x y z
N ARG A 1 -8.66 24.90 -3.32
CA ARG A 1 -7.76 23.73 -3.12
C ARG A 1 -8.63 22.51 -2.97
N PRO A 2 -8.40 21.42 -3.69
CA PRO A 2 -9.02 20.16 -3.36
C PRO A 2 -8.54 19.78 -1.94
N GLY A 3 -9.48 19.61 -1.02
CA GLY A 3 -9.18 19.19 0.34
C GLY A 3 -8.93 17.69 0.37
N SER A 4 -8.06 17.21 1.26
CA SER A 4 -8.03 15.79 1.62
C SER A 4 -9.20 15.48 2.56
N ARG A 5 -9.79 14.28 2.41
CA ARG A 5 -10.87 13.79 3.26
C ARG A 5 -10.53 12.38 3.74
N SER A 6 -10.72 12.12 5.03
CA SER A 6 -10.74 10.76 5.55
C SER A 6 -12.09 10.12 5.24
N LEU A 7 -12.06 8.91 4.71
CA LEU A 7 -13.22 8.05 4.50
C LEU A 7 -13.24 6.87 5.50
N ALA A 8 -12.20 6.75 6.30
CA ALA A 8 -12.15 5.83 7.43
C ALA A 8 -12.50 6.59 8.72
N THR A 9 -13.51 6.12 9.43
CA THR A 9 -14.00 6.64 10.70
C THR A 9 -13.96 5.54 11.75
N PRO A 10 -14.15 5.84 13.05
CA PRO A 10 -14.25 4.80 14.08
C PRO A 10 -15.36 3.77 13.82
N GLU A 11 -16.41 4.18 13.09
CA GLU A 11 -17.57 3.36 12.74
C GLU A 11 -17.33 2.50 11.49
N GLY A 12 -16.21 2.72 10.77
CA GLY A 12 -15.84 1.96 9.59
C GLY A 12 -15.48 2.81 8.38
N ILE A 13 -15.63 2.25 7.18
CA ILE A 13 -15.38 2.95 5.92
C ILE A 13 -16.67 3.56 5.39
N GLU A 14 -16.65 4.87 5.09
CA GLU A 14 -17.77 5.61 4.51
C GLU A 14 -17.95 5.29 3.01
N TRP A 15 -18.44 4.09 2.71
CA TRP A 15 -18.59 3.61 1.32
C TRP A 15 -19.43 4.53 0.45
N LYS A 16 -20.55 5.04 0.99
CA LYS A 16 -21.41 5.98 0.25
C LYS A 16 -20.65 7.23 -0.17
N ALA A 17 -19.83 7.77 0.72
CA ALA A 17 -19.03 8.96 0.42
C ALA A 17 -17.93 8.67 -0.61
N LEU A 18 -17.32 7.46 -0.57
CA LEU A 18 -16.36 7.03 -1.58
C LEU A 18 -17.02 6.89 -2.96
N PHE A 19 -18.20 6.28 -3.02
CA PHE A 19 -18.92 6.09 -4.28
C PHE A 19 -19.37 7.43 -4.85
N THR A 20 -19.94 8.33 -4.02
CA THR A 20 -20.29 9.69 -4.44
C THR A 20 -19.07 10.43 -4.98
N LEU A 21 -17.91 10.32 -4.34
CA LEU A 21 -16.67 10.93 -4.86
C LEU A 21 -16.30 10.37 -6.23
N CYS A 22 -16.37 9.03 -6.40
CA CYS A 22 -16.07 8.40 -7.68
C CYS A 22 -17.05 8.85 -8.77
N ASP A 23 -18.36 8.97 -8.47
CA ASP A 23 -19.37 9.49 -9.39
C ASP A 23 -19.09 10.96 -9.80
N GLU A 24 -18.71 11.80 -8.83
CA GLU A 24 -18.43 13.23 -9.05
C GLU A 24 -17.19 13.46 -9.92
N VAL A 25 -16.14 12.63 -9.76
CA VAL A 25 -14.89 12.81 -10.50
C VAL A 25 -14.86 12.05 -11.83
N SER A 26 -15.68 11.00 -11.98
CA SER A 26 -15.79 10.21 -13.20
C SER A 26 -16.72 10.93 -14.18
N GLY A 27 -16.15 11.64 -15.14
CA GLY A 27 -16.92 12.23 -16.24
C GLY A 27 -17.23 11.21 -17.35
N PRO A 28 -18.05 11.59 -18.36
CA PRO A 28 -18.22 10.81 -19.58
C PRO A 28 -16.85 10.58 -20.23
N ALA A 29 -16.58 9.34 -20.57
CA ALA A 29 -15.33 8.94 -21.21
C ALA A 29 -15.39 9.37 -22.69
N ASP A 30 -14.74 10.47 -23.04
CA ASP A 30 -14.28 10.71 -24.40
C ASP A 30 -12.95 9.96 -24.64
N ASP A 31 -12.42 10.03 -25.86
CA ASP A 31 -11.16 9.34 -26.22
C ASP A 31 -9.94 9.81 -25.37
N ALA A 32 -10.03 10.96 -24.72
CA ALA A 32 -9.00 11.52 -23.84
C ALA A 32 -9.17 11.12 -22.37
N GLY A 33 -10.25 10.40 -22.02
CA GLY A 33 -10.65 10.09 -20.66
C GLY A 33 -11.42 11.23 -19.98
N PRO A 34 -11.97 11.01 -18.77
CA PRO A 34 -12.76 12.03 -18.08
C PRO A 34 -11.92 13.28 -17.77
N ALA A 35 -12.42 14.43 -18.18
CA ALA A 35 -11.83 15.74 -17.91
C ALA A 35 -12.15 16.18 -16.46
N GLY A 36 -11.58 15.50 -15.48
CA GLY A 36 -11.77 15.81 -14.06
C GLY A 36 -10.45 16.10 -13.34
N THR A 37 -10.56 16.56 -12.11
CA THR A 37 -9.39 16.72 -11.25
C THR A 37 -8.89 15.32 -10.79
N PRO A 38 -7.61 14.98 -11.05
CA PRO A 38 -7.06 13.72 -10.60
C PRO A 38 -7.18 13.54 -9.09
N VAL A 39 -7.46 12.32 -8.65
CA VAL A 39 -7.58 11.97 -7.24
C VAL A 39 -6.50 10.97 -6.84
N VAL A 40 -6.08 11.05 -5.58
CA VAL A 40 -5.20 10.06 -4.96
C VAL A 40 -5.99 9.36 -3.86
N LEU A 41 -6.21 8.06 -4.03
CA LEU A 41 -6.89 7.22 -3.06
C LEU A 41 -5.86 6.43 -2.28
N LEU A 42 -5.78 6.70 -0.96
CA LEU A 42 -4.86 6.03 -0.05
C LEU A 42 -5.62 5.02 0.80
N GLY A 43 -5.07 3.83 0.94
CA GLY A 43 -5.66 2.80 1.77
C GLY A 43 -4.71 1.63 2.00
N THR A 44 -5.14 0.69 2.83
CA THR A 44 -4.46 -0.61 2.96
C THR A 44 -4.95 -1.56 1.87
N THR A 45 -4.14 -2.57 1.53
CA THR A 45 -4.57 -3.63 0.59
C THR A 45 -5.90 -4.24 1.03
N LEU A 46 -6.12 -4.42 2.33
CA LEU A 46 -7.37 -4.96 2.89
C LEU A 46 -8.57 -4.03 2.66
N ALA A 47 -8.40 -2.71 2.76
CA ALA A 47 -9.46 -1.75 2.46
C ALA A 47 -9.82 -1.76 0.96
N PHE A 48 -8.82 -1.87 0.08
CA PHE A 48 -9.03 -2.01 -1.35
C PHE A 48 -9.69 -3.34 -1.74
N ASP A 49 -9.38 -4.43 -1.05
CA ASP A 49 -10.05 -5.72 -1.22
C ASP A 49 -11.54 -5.63 -0.85
N ALA A 50 -11.86 -5.04 0.30
CA ALA A 50 -13.24 -4.81 0.72
C ALA A 50 -14.01 -3.89 -0.25
N TRP A 51 -13.33 -2.90 -0.83
CA TRP A 51 -13.92 -2.08 -1.91
C TRP A 51 -14.19 -2.89 -3.16
N LEU A 52 -13.21 -3.71 -3.59
CA LEU A 52 -13.38 -4.59 -4.74
C LEU A 52 -14.57 -5.54 -4.56
N ASP A 53 -14.72 -6.15 -3.38
CA ASP A 53 -15.87 -7.03 -3.10
C ASP A 53 -17.22 -6.32 -3.32
N ARG A 54 -17.33 -5.04 -2.89
CA ARG A 54 -18.54 -4.22 -3.12
C ARG A 54 -18.77 -3.90 -4.59
N LEU A 55 -17.71 -3.55 -5.32
CA LEU A 55 -17.81 -3.29 -6.77
C LEU A 55 -18.24 -4.53 -7.53
N MET A 56 -17.73 -5.69 -7.12
CA MET A 56 -18.13 -6.96 -7.73
C MET A 56 -19.58 -7.32 -7.45
N ALA A 57 -20.05 -7.09 -6.21
CA ALA A 57 -21.43 -7.38 -5.81
C ALA A 57 -22.47 -6.50 -6.52
N SER A 58 -22.11 -5.27 -6.86
CA SER A 58 -22.99 -4.30 -7.54
C SER A 58 -22.69 -4.12 -9.02
N ASP A 59 -21.72 -4.84 -9.57
CA ASP A 59 -21.20 -4.71 -10.94
C ASP A 59 -20.83 -3.25 -11.33
N MET A 60 -20.33 -2.49 -10.36
CA MET A 60 -19.96 -1.09 -10.54
C MET A 60 -18.54 -0.96 -11.09
N SER A 61 -18.34 0.09 -11.88
CA SER A 61 -17.04 0.52 -12.38
C SER A 61 -17.06 2.02 -12.64
N TRP A 62 -15.88 2.65 -12.59
CA TRP A 62 -15.68 4.05 -12.92
C TRP A 62 -14.50 4.22 -13.87
N ARG A 63 -14.41 5.35 -14.49
CA ARG A 63 -13.20 5.77 -15.16
C ARG A 63 -12.71 7.05 -14.47
N LEU A 64 -11.71 6.89 -13.60
CA LEU A 64 -11.12 8.01 -12.89
C LEU A 64 -10.33 8.91 -13.84
N PRO A 65 -10.24 10.23 -13.54
CA PRO A 65 -9.50 11.19 -14.36
C PRO A 65 -8.03 10.78 -14.56
N ALA A 66 -7.48 11.15 -15.73
CA ALA A 66 -6.07 10.91 -16.03
C ALA A 66 -5.16 11.52 -14.96
N GLY A 67 -4.15 10.75 -14.52
CA GLY A 67 -3.27 11.14 -13.42
C GLY A 67 -3.77 10.75 -12.02
N SER A 68 -4.96 10.15 -11.89
CA SER A 68 -5.41 9.57 -10.62
C SER A 68 -4.51 8.40 -10.21
N LEU A 69 -4.33 8.20 -8.90
CA LEU A 69 -3.45 7.16 -8.34
C LEU A 69 -4.16 6.41 -7.21
N LEU A 70 -3.86 5.13 -7.11
CA LEU A 70 -4.07 4.35 -5.89
C LEU A 70 -2.74 4.23 -5.16
N MET A 71 -2.73 4.48 -3.85
CA MET A 71 -1.57 4.22 -3.00
C MET A 71 -1.97 3.25 -1.91
N ASP A 72 -1.37 2.06 -1.93
CA ASP A 72 -1.55 1.08 -0.88
C ASP A 72 -0.38 1.10 0.10
N THR A 73 -0.73 1.06 1.38
CA THR A 73 0.21 0.96 2.48
C THR A 73 -0.07 -0.29 3.30
N GLY A 74 0.99 -1.03 3.62
CA GLY A 74 0.87 -2.24 4.39
C GLY A 74 0.46 -3.48 3.59
N GLY A 75 0.79 -4.64 4.17
CA GLY A 75 0.52 -5.94 3.56
C GLY A 75 -0.89 -6.45 3.82
N ALA A 76 -1.17 -7.63 3.30
CA ALA A 76 -2.41 -8.39 3.44
C ALA A 76 -2.65 -8.96 4.87
N LYS A 77 -2.19 -8.26 5.90
CA LYS A 77 -2.29 -8.71 7.29
C LYS A 77 -3.73 -8.61 7.77
N GLY A 78 -4.26 -9.72 8.27
CA GLY A 78 -5.62 -9.79 8.81
C GLY A 78 -6.59 -10.64 7.97
N ARG A 79 -6.24 -10.98 6.72
CA ARG A 79 -6.98 -11.93 5.89
C ARG A 79 -6.01 -12.95 5.32
N GLU A 80 -6.09 -14.20 5.78
CA GLU A 80 -5.28 -15.29 5.28
C GLU A 80 -5.57 -15.50 3.80
N GLY A 81 -4.51 -15.64 2.97
CA GLY A 81 -4.66 -15.85 1.52
C GLY A 81 -4.93 -14.59 0.69
N LEU A 82 -4.92 -13.38 1.27
CA LEU A 82 -5.08 -12.16 0.50
C LEU A 82 -3.86 -11.93 -0.42
N ASP A 83 -4.09 -12.03 -1.71
CA ASP A 83 -3.09 -11.76 -2.73
C ASP A 83 -3.27 -10.32 -3.26
N ARG A 84 -2.28 -9.47 -2.97
CA ARG A 84 -2.24 -8.08 -3.42
C ARG A 84 -2.40 -7.96 -4.94
N ASP A 85 -1.74 -8.81 -5.69
CA ASP A 85 -1.76 -8.73 -7.15
C ASP A 85 -3.12 -9.13 -7.72
N ALA A 86 -3.77 -10.13 -7.12
CA ALA A 86 -5.13 -10.50 -7.48
C ALA A 86 -6.13 -9.37 -7.20
N VAL A 87 -5.99 -8.66 -6.06
CA VAL A 87 -6.84 -7.52 -5.71
C VAL A 87 -6.67 -6.41 -6.75
N PHE A 88 -5.45 -5.90 -6.94
CA PHE A 88 -5.22 -4.77 -7.82
C PHE A 88 -5.35 -5.12 -9.31
N GLY A 89 -5.07 -6.37 -9.70
CA GLY A 89 -5.34 -6.86 -11.07
C GLY A 89 -6.81 -6.79 -11.46
N ARG A 90 -7.73 -6.86 -10.48
CA ARG A 90 -9.18 -6.76 -10.69
C ARG A 90 -9.73 -5.36 -10.42
N LEU A 91 -9.16 -4.63 -9.46
CA LEU A 91 -9.62 -3.31 -9.05
C LEU A 91 -9.24 -2.23 -10.07
N LEU A 92 -7.99 -2.18 -10.52
CA LEU A 92 -7.50 -1.13 -11.42
C LEU A 92 -8.32 -1.02 -12.71
N PRO A 93 -8.63 -2.12 -13.43
CA PRO A 93 -9.47 -2.04 -14.62
C PRO A 93 -10.88 -1.47 -14.37
N ARG A 94 -11.46 -1.76 -13.20
CA ARG A 94 -12.78 -1.22 -12.82
C ARG A 94 -12.77 0.28 -12.54
N LEU A 95 -11.58 0.85 -12.34
CA LEU A 95 -11.37 2.28 -12.13
C LEU A 95 -10.80 2.97 -13.39
N GLY A 96 -10.65 2.26 -14.49
CA GLY A 96 -10.03 2.77 -15.71
C GLY A 96 -8.54 3.07 -15.55
N LEU A 97 -7.86 2.38 -14.64
CA LEU A 97 -6.44 2.56 -14.32
C LEU A 97 -5.64 1.33 -14.78
N ASP A 98 -4.37 1.55 -15.09
CA ASP A 98 -3.39 0.50 -15.36
C ASP A 98 -2.39 0.35 -14.18
N PRO A 99 -1.53 -0.68 -14.18
CA PRO A 99 -0.58 -0.91 -13.08
C PRO A 99 0.35 0.26 -12.76
N SER A 100 0.64 1.17 -13.69
CA SER A 100 1.50 2.33 -13.43
C SER A 100 0.86 3.36 -12.48
N HIS A 101 -0.45 3.30 -12.32
CA HIS A 101 -1.23 4.14 -11.40
C HIS A 101 -1.29 3.61 -9.97
N LEU A 102 -0.68 2.44 -9.72
CA LEU A 102 -0.57 1.88 -8.37
C LEU A 102 0.77 2.23 -7.75
N VAL A 103 0.74 2.85 -6.59
CA VAL A 103 1.91 3.15 -5.75
C VAL A 103 1.85 2.27 -4.51
N ASN A 104 2.93 1.55 -4.22
CA ASN A 104 3.09 0.81 -2.98
C ASN A 104 3.98 1.63 -2.03
N GLU A 105 3.49 1.89 -0.84
CA GLU A 105 4.23 2.53 0.24
C GLU A 105 4.71 1.48 1.24
N PHE A 106 5.94 1.64 1.72
CA PHE A 106 6.50 0.89 2.82
C PHE A 106 7.10 1.85 3.84
N GLY A 107 6.56 1.78 5.03
CA GLY A 107 7.02 2.50 6.21
C GLY A 107 6.68 1.75 7.48
N MET A 108 7.16 2.26 8.59
CA MET A 108 6.85 1.78 9.94
C MET A 108 7.01 2.91 10.94
N THR A 109 6.41 2.78 12.12
CA THR A 109 6.46 3.81 13.17
C THR A 109 7.88 4.06 13.70
N GLU A 110 8.76 3.11 13.53
CA GLU A 110 10.17 3.18 13.91
C GLU A 110 11.04 3.98 12.92
N LEU A 111 10.50 4.35 11.75
CA LEU A 111 11.18 5.14 10.73
C LEU A 111 10.45 6.46 10.48
N LEU A 112 11.17 7.55 10.23
CA LEU A 112 10.60 8.82 9.76
C LEU A 112 10.54 8.91 8.23
N SER A 113 11.22 8.01 7.53
CA SER A 113 11.26 7.97 6.07
C SER A 113 10.48 6.78 5.54
N GLN A 114 9.89 6.95 4.34
CA GLN A 114 9.17 5.90 3.63
C GLN A 114 9.88 5.51 2.33
N ARG A 115 9.53 4.34 1.83
CA ARG A 115 9.91 3.85 0.50
C ARG A 115 8.68 3.69 -0.36
N TYR A 116 8.84 3.94 -1.64
CA TYR A 116 7.77 3.86 -2.62
C TYR A 116 8.19 3.05 -3.83
N GLY A 117 7.26 2.27 -4.37
CA GLY A 117 7.41 1.55 -5.63
C GLY A 117 6.13 1.65 -6.46
N ARG A 118 6.23 1.48 -7.78
CA ARG A 118 5.07 1.55 -8.68
C ARG A 118 4.78 0.18 -9.29
N GLY A 119 3.51 -0.09 -9.50
CA GLY A 119 3.01 -1.26 -10.20
C GLY A 119 2.48 -2.37 -9.31
N THR A 120 1.98 -3.39 -9.97
CA THR A 120 1.63 -4.70 -9.40
C THR A 120 2.89 -5.55 -9.22
N GLY A 121 2.76 -6.74 -8.71
CA GLY A 121 3.89 -7.60 -8.36
C GLY A 121 4.54 -7.15 -7.06
N ARG A 122 5.82 -7.42 -6.95
CA ARG A 122 6.66 -6.96 -5.86
C ARG A 122 7.60 -5.87 -6.38
N PRO A 123 7.15 -4.61 -6.45
CA PRO A 123 7.96 -3.54 -7.00
C PRO A 123 9.23 -3.33 -6.17
N THR A 124 10.27 -2.83 -6.82
CA THR A 124 11.45 -2.33 -6.10
C THR A 124 11.08 -1.01 -5.44
N LEU A 125 11.16 -0.99 -4.10
CA LEU A 125 10.84 0.16 -3.28
C LEU A 125 12.07 1.03 -3.09
N THR A 126 11.99 2.27 -3.50
CA THR A 126 13.05 3.27 -3.34
C THR A 126 12.65 4.30 -2.31
N GLY A 127 13.61 4.87 -1.62
CA GLY A 127 13.40 5.89 -0.59
C GLY A 127 14.43 7.00 -0.70
N PRO A 128 14.39 7.97 0.23
CA PRO A 128 15.36 9.06 0.26
C PRO A 128 16.80 8.53 0.51
N PRO A 129 17.83 9.27 0.08
CA PRO A 129 19.21 8.81 0.17
C PRO A 129 19.72 8.63 1.62
N TRP A 130 19.08 9.25 2.59
CA TRP A 130 19.38 9.10 4.01
C TRP A 130 18.71 7.88 4.67
N LEU A 131 17.82 7.15 3.96
CA LEU A 131 17.27 5.88 4.39
C LEU A 131 18.02 4.73 3.72
N ARG A 132 19.01 4.17 4.42
CA ARG A 132 19.79 3.02 3.97
C ARG A 132 19.19 1.72 4.50
N THR A 133 19.21 0.67 3.71
CA THR A 133 18.83 -0.68 4.14
C THR A 133 19.93 -1.66 3.81
N LEU A 134 20.31 -2.47 4.80
CA LEU A 134 21.11 -3.67 4.63
C LEU A 134 20.19 -4.88 4.62
N VAL A 135 20.54 -5.88 3.83
CA VAL A 135 19.99 -7.23 3.93
C VAL A 135 21.02 -8.05 4.69
N VAL A 136 20.62 -8.63 5.81
CA VAL A 136 21.53 -9.36 6.70
C VAL A 136 21.12 -10.82 6.84
N ASP A 137 22.07 -11.66 7.16
CA ASP A 137 21.82 -13.04 7.56
C ASP A 137 21.06 -13.08 8.90
N PRO A 138 19.99 -13.88 9.05
CA PRO A 138 19.16 -13.86 10.27
C PRO A 138 19.86 -14.38 11.51
N VAL A 139 20.97 -15.10 11.38
CA VAL A 139 21.71 -15.72 12.49
C VAL A 139 22.99 -14.94 12.81
N SER A 140 23.84 -14.73 11.80
CA SER A 140 25.13 -14.07 11.99
C SER A 140 25.02 -12.54 11.98
N LEU A 141 23.93 -11.97 11.44
CA LEU A 141 23.70 -10.55 11.17
C LEU A 141 24.72 -9.92 10.21
N GLU A 142 25.52 -10.75 9.53
CA GLU A 142 26.45 -10.29 8.51
C GLU A 142 25.70 -9.80 7.26
N PRO A 143 26.17 -8.70 6.64
CA PRO A 143 25.56 -8.21 5.41
C PRO A 143 25.66 -9.23 4.27
N ARG A 144 24.54 -9.39 3.54
CA ARG A 144 24.45 -10.26 2.39
C ARG A 144 24.66 -9.48 1.09
N PRO A 145 25.18 -10.13 0.04
CA PRO A 145 25.33 -9.51 -1.28
C PRO A 145 24.00 -9.04 -1.86
N ASP A 146 24.06 -8.06 -2.79
CA ASP A 146 22.91 -7.65 -3.58
C ASP A 146 22.27 -8.83 -4.30
N GLY A 147 20.94 -8.85 -4.37
CA GLY A 147 20.19 -9.94 -4.95
C GLY A 147 19.98 -11.14 -4.02
N SER A 148 20.65 -11.19 -2.88
CA SER A 148 20.42 -12.25 -1.87
C SER A 148 19.30 -11.89 -0.92
N GLU A 149 18.52 -12.92 -0.54
CA GLU A 149 17.47 -12.79 0.47
C GLU A 149 18.05 -12.76 1.88
N GLY A 150 17.45 -11.98 2.77
CA GLY A 150 17.75 -11.94 4.20
C GLY A 150 16.77 -11.04 4.95
N ILE A 151 17.10 -10.71 6.18
CA ILE A 151 16.33 -9.82 7.05
C ILE A 151 16.73 -8.38 6.75
N LEU A 152 15.74 -7.48 6.75
CA LEU A 152 15.96 -6.07 6.50
C LEU A 152 16.42 -5.35 7.78
N CYS A 153 17.53 -4.65 7.68
CA CYS A 153 18.05 -3.76 8.71
C CYS A 153 18.08 -2.33 8.14
N HIS A 154 17.25 -1.46 8.66
CA HIS A 154 17.11 -0.07 8.20
C HIS A 154 17.95 0.87 9.05
N PHE A 155 18.57 1.86 8.39
CA PHE A 155 19.24 2.99 9.01
C PHE A 155 18.63 4.28 8.45
N ASP A 156 17.87 4.98 9.29
CA ASP A 156 17.20 6.23 8.92
C ASP A 156 17.84 7.41 9.61
N LEU A 157 18.62 8.20 8.88
CA LEU A 157 19.30 9.38 9.40
C LEU A 157 18.34 10.55 9.71
N ALA A 158 17.09 10.48 9.30
CA ALA A 158 16.05 11.43 9.71
C ALA A 158 15.64 11.21 11.18
N ASN A 159 15.89 10.04 11.75
CA ASN A 159 15.55 9.68 13.13
C ASN A 159 16.51 10.30 14.17
N LEU A 160 16.61 11.62 14.21
CA LEU A 160 17.54 12.34 15.08
C LEU A 160 17.19 12.26 16.57
N GLY A 161 15.92 12.07 16.90
CA GLY A 161 15.42 12.01 18.28
C GLY A 161 15.14 10.59 18.78
N SER A 162 15.49 9.57 18.02
CA SER A 162 15.19 8.17 18.29
C SER A 162 16.32 7.25 17.81
N VAL A 163 16.06 5.95 17.74
CA VAL A 163 17.01 4.94 17.28
C VAL A 163 17.15 5.02 15.75
N MET A 164 18.35 5.29 15.25
CA MET A 164 18.60 5.36 13.81
C MET A 164 18.57 3.99 13.12
N GLY A 165 18.98 2.92 13.82
CA GLY A 165 19.08 1.56 13.28
C GLY A 165 17.96 0.67 13.78
N VAL A 166 17.23 0.02 12.85
CA VAL A 166 16.12 -0.88 13.17
C VAL A 166 16.34 -2.21 12.46
N LEU A 167 16.56 -3.26 13.22
CA LEU A 167 16.52 -4.64 12.72
C LEU A 167 15.07 -5.12 12.75
N THR A 168 14.55 -5.52 11.61
CA THR A 168 13.15 -5.92 11.47
C THR A 168 13.00 -7.44 11.42
N GLU A 169 11.77 -7.92 11.34
CA GLU A 169 11.43 -9.29 10.97
C GLU A 169 10.95 -9.37 9.51
N ASP A 170 11.11 -8.30 8.74
CA ASP A 170 10.76 -8.27 7.33
C ASP A 170 11.90 -8.87 6.50
N ARG A 171 11.53 -9.75 5.57
CA ARG A 171 12.45 -10.37 4.62
C ARG A 171 12.45 -9.61 3.32
N GLY A 172 13.59 -9.49 2.70
CA GLY A 172 13.71 -8.81 1.43
C GLY A 172 15.01 -9.07 0.71
N ILE A 173 15.14 -8.45 -0.43
CA ILE A 173 16.31 -8.47 -1.32
C ILE A 173 16.70 -7.03 -1.59
N ARG A 174 17.99 -6.69 -1.51
CA ARG A 174 18.51 -5.41 -1.97
C ARG A 174 18.72 -5.44 -3.48
N ILE A 175 18.26 -4.41 -4.17
CA ILE A 175 18.41 -4.24 -5.63
C ILE A 175 18.90 -2.81 -5.86
N GLY A 176 20.21 -2.65 -5.97
CA GLY A 176 20.83 -1.34 -6.07
C GLY A 176 20.51 -0.45 -4.86
N ALA A 177 19.92 0.72 -5.08
CA ALA A 177 19.50 1.64 -4.00
C ALA A 177 18.13 1.28 -3.39
N GLY A 178 17.39 0.33 -3.97
CA GLY A 178 16.07 -0.09 -3.53
C GLY A 178 16.05 -1.44 -2.84
N ILE A 179 14.86 -1.81 -2.37
CA ILE A 179 14.59 -3.13 -1.77
C ILE A 179 13.35 -3.74 -2.43
N ARG A 180 13.29 -5.05 -2.45
CA ARG A 180 12.08 -5.82 -2.77
C ARG A 180 11.66 -6.59 -1.55
N LEU A 181 10.42 -6.37 -1.09
CA LEU A 181 9.86 -7.08 0.06
C LEU A 181 9.44 -8.49 -0.33
N LEU A 182 9.75 -9.45 0.54
CA LEU A 182 9.35 -10.85 0.41
C LEU A 182 8.29 -11.26 1.44
N GLY A 183 7.98 -10.39 2.38
CA GLY A 183 7.08 -10.63 3.50
C GLY A 183 7.82 -10.70 4.82
N ARG A 184 7.17 -11.26 5.85
CA ARG A 184 7.78 -11.40 7.18
C ARG A 184 8.37 -12.79 7.38
N THR A 185 9.24 -12.89 8.37
CA THR A 185 9.78 -14.18 8.83
C THR A 185 8.63 -15.06 9.32
N PRO A 186 8.62 -16.37 8.99
CA PRO A 186 7.62 -17.30 9.52
C PRO A 186 7.56 -17.25 11.05
N GLY A 187 6.35 -17.17 11.61
CA GLY A 187 6.13 -17.07 13.05
C GLY A 187 6.24 -15.65 13.63
N ALA A 188 6.66 -14.65 12.86
CA ALA A 188 6.67 -13.28 13.32
C ALA A 188 5.23 -12.76 13.58
N PRO A 189 4.98 -12.09 14.74
CA PRO A 189 3.65 -11.61 15.06
C PRO A 189 3.18 -10.56 14.03
N PRO A 190 1.89 -10.55 13.66
CA PRO A 190 1.36 -9.54 12.75
C PRO A 190 1.50 -8.13 13.36
N ARG A 191 2.02 -7.17 12.59
CA ARG A 191 2.14 -5.76 12.97
C ARG A 191 1.81 -4.88 11.77
N GLY A 192 1.34 -3.66 12.01
CA GLY A 192 1.13 -2.62 10.99
C GLY A 192 -0.33 -2.18 10.81
N CYS A 193 -0.53 -1.18 9.95
CA CYS A 193 -1.81 -0.47 9.74
C CYS A 193 -2.99 -1.37 9.33
N SER A 194 -2.72 -2.52 8.71
CA SER A 194 -3.78 -3.47 8.32
C SER A 194 -4.55 -4.09 9.49
N LEU A 195 -4.00 -4.08 10.73
CA LEU A 195 -4.72 -4.56 11.91
C LEU A 195 -5.86 -3.58 12.26
N ALA A 196 -5.59 -2.28 12.28
CA ALA A 196 -6.62 -1.26 12.49
C ALA A 196 -7.70 -1.32 11.39
N THR A 197 -7.30 -1.55 10.12
CA THR A 197 -8.26 -1.73 9.03
C THR A 197 -9.13 -2.97 9.23
N SER A 198 -8.59 -4.08 9.74
CA SER A 198 -9.36 -5.28 10.02
C SER A 198 -10.42 -5.04 11.11
N GLU A 199 -10.11 -4.24 12.12
CA GLU A 199 -11.05 -3.85 13.18
C GLU A 199 -12.15 -2.95 12.62
N LEU A 200 -11.80 -1.96 11.79
CA LEU A 200 -12.77 -1.07 11.13
C LEU A 200 -13.73 -1.83 10.21
N LEU A 201 -13.24 -2.79 9.43
CA LEU A 201 -14.09 -3.58 8.54
C LEU A 201 -15.06 -4.48 9.31
N ARG A 202 -14.63 -5.08 10.43
CA ARG A 202 -15.52 -5.87 11.30
C ARG A 202 -16.63 -5.02 11.91
N ALA A 203 -16.34 -3.77 12.29
CA ALA A 203 -17.34 -2.86 12.82
C ALA A 203 -18.44 -2.52 11.79
N THR A 204 -18.10 -2.46 10.50
CA THR A 204 -19.06 -2.21 9.40
C THR A 204 -19.94 -3.40 9.03
N GLU A 205 -19.56 -4.64 9.40
CA GLU A 205 -20.35 -5.85 9.12
C GLU A 205 -21.40 -6.13 10.20
N THR A 206 -21.28 -5.50 11.37
CA THR A 206 -22.17 -5.71 12.54
C THR A 206 -23.21 -4.60 12.74
N GLY A 207 -23.27 -3.60 11.91
CA GLY A 207 -24.24 -2.49 11.88
C GLY A 207 -25.10 -2.50 10.64
#